data_6848875de584eaad2e6269a89b6ee405
#
_entry.id   6848875de584eaad2e6269a89b6ee405
#
_cell.length_a   1.000
_cell.length_b   1.000
_cell.length_c   1.000
_cell.angle_alpha   90.00
_cell.angle_beta   90.00
_cell.angle_gamma   90.00
#
_symmetry.space_group_name_H-M   'P 1'
#
loop_
_entity.id
_entity.type
_entity.pdbx_description
1 polymer ?
#
loop_
_entity_poly.entity_id
_entity_poly.type
_entity_poly.pdbx_seq_one_letter_code
_entity_poly.pdbx_strand_id
1 'polypeptide(L)'
;MPHRRIQNLASIGLATLLAAACETTPPAPSDPAAACSALMVTIPALAIDPPSRDARVQSADFVDASPMSVPEAGPPVPAMPRHCRVIGEIAPLDPSAPAIRFQVNLPVDWNGRAVQFGGGGFNGVLITGLAFPPAGRPDFPAPLARGYVTYGTDSGHQNAPGVALQAFSLNDEALVNFAHASYKKVKEVAVALMRLRYGRPPEQIYFVGSSEGGREGLTMAQRYPQDYDGIFARVPVINWTALQHAGTRNGLAQMGDGWIRPAQVKLVHDAVLAACDAADGVADGIISDYRGCRDRFDVTKLHCTRGQPGDGCLNDSQLHAVQSLHSPYVFEFPLAHGVRSYPAWGLGGENTPGNFPIGGWRAWFTGDTPPVSPPAPNNSRAWQYGSGAIQYFYARDGNYDLRKYDPNRFRERILQVSELMDSTNPDLAAFRKRGGKLIILEHMADYAQSPYAGIDYWQSVVSKMGQSTVDQFARLYVAPGVDHVGSGAPANVDMLSVLADWVERGRAPADLEVVAQERVPPFSVTTSRPLCRWPAYPHYKGGTQIRAASFECRAGKS
;
A
#
# COMPACT_ATOMS: atom_id res chain seq x y z
N MET A 1 -30.26 59.52 -56.88
CA MET A 1 -31.15 60.64 -56.44
C MET A 1 -32.33 60.07 -55.69
N PRO A 2 -32.87 60.61 -54.59
CA PRO A 2 -32.29 61.64 -53.72
C PRO A 2 -32.25 61.26 -52.22
N HIS A 3 -31.37 61.93 -51.50
CA HIS A 3 -31.48 62.56 -50.17
C HIS A 3 -32.62 62.29 -49.24
N ARG A 4 -32.32 62.02 -47.93
CA ARG A 4 -32.80 62.76 -46.71
C ARG A 4 -32.06 62.20 -45.46
N ARG A 5 -31.23 62.98 -44.90
CA ARG A 5 -31.30 63.85 -43.67
C ARG A 5 -31.23 63.07 -42.33
N ILE A 6 -30.19 63.42 -41.68
CA ILE A 6 -29.75 63.23 -40.29
C ILE A 6 -30.81 63.79 -39.33
N GLN A 7 -31.12 63.09 -38.25
CA GLN A 7 -31.51 63.65 -36.96
C GLN A 7 -30.69 63.08 -35.83
N ASN A 8 -29.95 63.96 -35.20
CA ASN A 8 -29.22 63.70 -33.94
C ASN A 8 -30.23 63.55 -32.79
N LEU A 9 -30.08 62.44 -32.02
CA LEU A 9 -30.69 62.32 -30.68
C LEU A 9 -29.51 62.09 -29.72
N ALA A 10 -29.29 63.06 -28.85
CA ALA A 10 -28.37 63.02 -27.75
C ALA A 10 -28.89 62.03 -26.69
N SER A 11 -28.15 60.97 -26.45
CA SER A 11 -28.36 60.04 -25.33
C SER A 11 -27.45 60.42 -24.18
N ILE A 12 -28.08 60.84 -23.08
CA ILE A 12 -27.44 61.11 -21.78
C ILE A 12 -27.02 59.74 -21.20
N GLY A 13 -25.70 59.50 -21.20
CA GLY A 13 -25.13 58.30 -20.57
C GLY A 13 -25.07 58.48 -19.06
N LEU A 14 -25.87 57.67 -18.34
CA LEU A 14 -25.78 57.50 -16.89
C LEU A 14 -24.59 56.56 -16.59
N ALA A 15 -23.46 57.15 -16.20
CA ALA A 15 -22.29 56.37 -15.75
C ALA A 15 -22.55 55.85 -14.33
N THR A 16 -22.94 54.58 -14.21
CA THR A 16 -22.93 53.86 -12.94
C THR A 16 -21.48 53.48 -12.59
N LEU A 17 -20.90 54.18 -11.62
CA LEU A 17 -19.67 53.80 -10.96
C LEU A 17 -19.92 52.49 -10.17
N LEU A 18 -19.49 51.34 -10.73
CA LEU A 18 -19.27 50.11 -9.96
C LEU A 18 -18.01 50.32 -9.11
N ALA A 19 -18.19 50.64 -7.84
CA ALA A 19 -17.15 50.54 -6.85
C ALA A 19 -16.82 49.04 -6.66
N ALA A 20 -15.74 48.57 -7.27
CA ALA A 20 -15.15 47.28 -6.94
C ALA A 20 -14.64 47.35 -5.50
N ALA A 21 -15.37 46.78 -4.56
CA ALA A 21 -14.85 46.52 -3.23
C ALA A 21 -13.72 45.49 -3.38
N CYS A 22 -12.48 45.98 -3.34
CA CYS A 22 -11.32 45.12 -3.06
C CYS A 22 -11.53 44.59 -1.65
N GLU A 23 -12.06 43.37 -1.50
CA GLU A 23 -11.92 42.65 -0.27
C GLU A 23 -10.42 42.39 -0.03
N THR A 24 -9.80 43.25 0.77
CA THR A 24 -8.45 43.03 1.27
C THR A 24 -8.53 41.81 2.21
N THR A 25 -8.07 40.67 1.74
CA THR A 25 -7.80 39.51 2.57
C THR A 25 -6.91 39.97 3.72
N PRO A 26 -7.28 39.73 4.99
CA PRO A 26 -6.43 40.10 6.11
C PRO A 26 -5.04 39.46 5.94
N PRO A 27 -3.95 40.18 6.25
CA PRO A 27 -2.62 39.58 6.22
C PRO A 27 -2.61 38.35 7.13
N ALA A 28 -2.02 37.26 6.65
CA ALA A 28 -1.89 36.03 7.43
C ALA A 28 -1.25 36.35 8.79
N PRO A 29 -1.72 35.77 9.91
CA PRO A 29 -1.17 36.03 11.23
C PRO A 29 0.33 35.80 11.21
N SER A 30 1.10 36.74 11.73
CA SER A 30 2.57 36.64 11.84
C SER A 30 3.01 35.56 12.83
N ASP A 31 2.13 35.20 13.79
CA ASP A 31 2.33 34.13 14.76
C ASP A 31 1.89 32.75 14.18
N PRO A 32 2.81 31.79 14.07
CA PRO A 32 2.47 30.45 13.57
C PRO A 32 1.41 29.72 14.39
N ALA A 33 1.34 29.95 15.71
CA ALA A 33 0.34 29.32 16.57
C ALA A 33 -1.07 29.92 16.33
N ALA A 34 -1.17 31.26 16.20
CA ALA A 34 -2.42 31.93 15.87
C ALA A 34 -2.91 31.51 14.47
N ALA A 35 -2.00 31.39 13.48
CA ALA A 35 -2.32 30.91 12.15
C ALA A 35 -2.75 29.43 12.13
N CYS A 36 -2.28 28.61 13.08
CA CYS A 36 -2.77 27.24 13.27
C CYS A 36 -4.19 27.23 13.82
N SER A 37 -4.45 27.97 14.91
CA SER A 37 -5.76 28.04 15.55
C SER A 37 -6.84 28.57 14.62
N ALA A 38 -6.48 29.43 13.63
CA ALA A 38 -7.40 29.93 12.61
C ALA A 38 -7.91 28.83 11.65
N LEU A 39 -7.31 27.61 11.66
CA LEU A 39 -7.79 26.46 10.89
C LEU A 39 -8.94 25.69 11.54
N MET A 40 -9.47 26.16 12.67
CA MET A 40 -10.72 25.65 13.26
C MET A 40 -11.93 26.04 12.40
N VAL A 41 -12.06 25.40 11.26
CA VAL A 41 -13.05 25.74 10.20
C VAL A 41 -13.88 24.52 9.79
N THR A 42 -14.95 24.80 9.06
CA THR A 42 -15.69 23.80 8.28
C THR A 42 -15.30 23.95 6.81
N ILE A 43 -14.86 22.87 6.17
CA ILE A 43 -14.64 22.80 4.72
C ILE A 43 -15.95 22.35 4.08
N PRO A 44 -16.55 23.18 3.21
CA PRO A 44 -17.87 22.87 2.64
C PRO A 44 -17.82 21.68 1.69
N ALA A 45 -18.89 20.91 1.62
CA ALA A 45 -19.04 19.73 0.76
C ALA A 45 -18.68 20.00 -0.71
N LEU A 46 -18.99 21.19 -1.22
CA LEU A 46 -18.66 21.60 -2.59
C LEU A 46 -17.15 21.66 -2.90
N ALA A 47 -16.31 21.73 -1.86
CA ALA A 47 -14.86 21.69 -2.01
C ALA A 47 -14.29 20.25 -1.92
N ILE A 48 -15.14 19.25 -1.76
CA ILE A 48 -14.76 17.84 -1.55
C ILE A 48 -15.42 16.98 -2.64
N ASP A 49 -14.59 16.34 -3.47
CA ASP A 49 -15.01 15.44 -4.54
C ASP A 49 -14.48 14.02 -4.23
N PRO A 50 -15.23 12.93 -4.41
CA PRO A 50 -16.61 12.75 -4.90
C PRO A 50 -17.70 13.25 -3.92
N PRO A 51 -19.00 13.05 -4.21
CA PRO A 51 -20.08 13.55 -3.35
C PRO A 51 -19.83 13.29 -1.87
N SER A 52 -19.93 14.30 -1.05
CA SER A 52 -19.56 14.31 0.35
C SER A 52 -20.50 15.22 1.16
N ARG A 53 -20.42 15.13 2.47
CA ARG A 53 -20.84 16.17 3.40
C ARG A 53 -19.65 17.08 3.71
N ASP A 54 -19.92 18.13 4.51
CA ASP A 54 -18.87 19.02 5.00
C ASP A 54 -17.83 18.27 5.83
N ALA A 55 -16.57 18.73 5.77
CA ALA A 55 -15.54 18.33 6.70
C ALA A 55 -15.40 19.33 7.83
N ARG A 56 -15.42 18.84 9.07
CA ARG A 56 -15.28 19.67 10.27
C ARG A 56 -13.91 19.43 10.91
N VAL A 57 -13.15 20.50 11.09
CA VAL A 57 -11.95 20.48 11.92
C VAL A 57 -12.37 20.41 13.39
N GLN A 58 -11.88 19.40 14.12
CA GLN A 58 -12.16 19.16 15.53
C GLN A 58 -11.06 19.72 16.42
N SER A 59 -9.82 19.72 15.97
CA SER A 59 -8.69 20.41 16.62
C SER A 59 -7.67 20.91 15.59
N ALA A 60 -7.01 22.03 15.96
CA ALA A 60 -5.90 22.62 15.21
C ALA A 60 -4.85 23.07 16.24
N ASP A 61 -3.93 22.16 16.55
CA ASP A 61 -2.95 22.31 17.63
C ASP A 61 -1.58 22.65 17.05
N PHE A 62 -0.96 23.73 17.53
CA PHE A 62 0.43 24.02 17.23
C PHE A 62 1.34 23.09 18.04
N VAL A 63 2.18 22.35 17.38
CA VAL A 63 3.09 21.35 17.95
C VAL A 63 4.52 21.84 17.83
N ASP A 64 5.23 21.91 18.94
CA ASP A 64 6.66 22.25 18.96
C ASP A 64 7.53 21.15 18.38
N ALA A 65 8.74 21.52 17.98
CA ALA A 65 9.71 20.57 17.46
C ALA A 65 10.11 19.55 18.55
N SER A 66 10.28 18.29 18.13
CA SER A 66 10.76 17.22 18.99
C SER A 66 11.91 16.44 18.32
N PRO A 67 12.91 16.00 19.10
CA PRO A 67 14.00 15.18 18.57
C PRO A 67 13.51 13.80 18.19
N MET A 68 14.31 13.09 17.38
CA MET A 68 14.13 11.67 17.12
C MET A 68 14.25 10.87 18.43
N SER A 69 13.45 9.83 18.57
CA SER A 69 13.56 8.86 19.66
C SER A 69 13.58 7.43 19.14
N VAL A 70 14.28 6.55 19.86
CA VAL A 70 14.34 5.12 19.53
C VAL A 70 13.79 4.35 20.74
N PRO A 71 12.54 3.89 20.68
CA PRO A 71 11.94 3.12 21.76
C PRO A 71 12.60 1.73 21.87
N GLU A 72 12.52 1.10 23.04
CA GLU A 72 13.04 -0.28 23.23
C GLU A 72 12.37 -1.27 22.28
N ALA A 73 11.07 -1.11 22.03
CA ALA A 73 10.30 -1.89 21.07
C ALA A 73 9.63 -1.01 20.02
N GLY A 74 9.58 -1.50 18.77
CA GLY A 74 8.99 -0.75 17.64
C GLY A 74 10.00 0.04 16.82
N PRO A 75 9.58 0.70 15.75
CA PRO A 75 10.45 1.48 14.88
C PRO A 75 10.89 2.79 15.56
N PRO A 76 12.01 3.39 15.11
CA PRO A 76 12.37 4.75 15.49
C PRO A 76 11.25 5.74 15.18
N VAL A 77 11.02 6.68 16.08
CA VAL A 77 10.07 7.79 15.90
C VAL A 77 10.86 8.97 15.31
N PRO A 78 10.49 9.47 14.12
CA PRO A 78 11.25 10.56 13.48
C PRO A 78 11.27 11.84 14.31
N ALA A 79 12.29 12.66 14.10
CA ALA A 79 12.27 14.05 14.59
C ALA A 79 11.13 14.82 13.91
N MET A 80 10.41 15.63 14.67
CA MET A 80 9.30 16.46 14.18
C MET A 80 9.69 17.93 14.17
N PRO A 81 9.41 18.68 13.09
CA PRO A 81 9.57 20.13 13.05
C PRO A 81 8.37 20.78 13.77
N ARG A 82 8.44 22.10 14.02
CA ARG A 82 7.27 22.87 14.40
C ARG A 82 6.21 22.80 13.30
N HIS A 83 4.99 22.42 13.65
CA HIS A 83 3.90 22.25 12.69
C HIS A 83 2.52 22.48 13.32
N CYS A 84 1.53 22.72 12.49
CA CYS A 84 0.12 22.69 12.89
C CYS A 84 -0.43 21.28 12.65
N ARG A 85 -0.90 20.61 13.68
CA ARG A 85 -1.61 19.34 13.61
C ARG A 85 -3.11 19.61 13.58
N VAL A 86 -3.74 19.30 12.47
CA VAL A 86 -5.18 19.41 12.27
C VAL A 86 -5.81 18.03 12.29
N ILE A 87 -6.80 17.83 13.16
CA ILE A 87 -7.61 16.61 13.22
C ILE A 87 -9.06 16.99 12.95
N GLY A 88 -9.75 16.17 12.18
CA GLY A 88 -11.15 16.40 11.85
C GLY A 88 -11.83 15.18 11.26
N GLU A 89 -13.05 15.39 10.85
CA GLU A 89 -13.89 14.35 10.25
C GLU A 89 -14.72 14.89 9.09
N ILE A 90 -15.06 14.01 8.15
CA ILE A 90 -16.04 14.24 7.08
C ILE A 90 -17.27 13.44 7.46
N ALA A 91 -18.40 14.11 7.60
CA ALA A 91 -19.66 13.45 7.92
C ALA A 91 -20.10 12.50 6.78
N PRO A 92 -20.73 11.36 7.08
CA PRO A 92 -21.22 10.44 6.06
C PRO A 92 -22.47 10.98 5.37
N LEU A 93 -22.72 10.50 4.14
CA LEU A 93 -23.97 10.72 3.42
C LEU A 93 -25.11 9.88 4.00
N ASP A 94 -24.82 8.59 4.21
CA ASP A 94 -25.69 7.66 4.93
C ASP A 94 -25.51 7.86 6.44
N PRO A 95 -26.54 8.27 7.19
CA PRO A 95 -26.44 8.49 8.63
C PRO A 95 -26.02 7.27 9.45
N SER A 96 -26.14 6.07 8.88
CA SER A 96 -25.70 4.82 9.52
C SER A 96 -24.23 4.49 9.28
N ALA A 97 -23.58 5.18 8.33
CA ALA A 97 -22.16 5.00 8.05
C ALA A 97 -21.28 5.75 9.07
N PRO A 98 -20.07 5.26 9.36
CA PRO A 98 -19.08 5.98 10.13
C PRO A 98 -18.58 7.23 9.40
N ALA A 99 -18.20 8.28 10.17
CA ALA A 99 -17.48 9.41 9.61
C ALA A 99 -16.08 9.02 9.16
N ILE A 100 -15.54 9.73 8.18
CA ILE A 100 -14.13 9.60 7.76
C ILE A 100 -13.28 10.52 8.65
N ARG A 101 -12.40 9.98 9.47
CA ARG A 101 -11.44 10.76 10.26
C ARG A 101 -10.17 11.01 9.46
N PHE A 102 -9.58 12.19 9.68
CA PHE A 102 -8.34 12.59 9.04
C PHE A 102 -7.41 13.33 10.00
N GLN A 103 -6.12 13.27 9.70
CA GLN A 103 -5.10 14.14 10.27
C GLN A 103 -4.30 14.78 9.15
N VAL A 104 -4.04 16.11 9.26
CA VAL A 104 -3.18 16.87 8.36
C VAL A 104 -2.14 17.61 9.19
N ASN A 105 -0.85 17.45 8.86
CA ASN A 105 0.26 18.11 9.55
C ASN A 105 0.87 19.14 8.60
N LEU A 106 0.81 20.42 8.99
CA LEU A 106 1.22 21.56 8.18
C LEU A 106 2.48 22.19 8.80
N PRO A 107 3.70 21.92 8.26
CA PRO A 107 4.95 22.43 8.82
C PRO A 107 5.02 23.97 8.70
N VAL A 108 5.74 24.60 9.63
CA VAL A 108 5.99 26.07 9.56
C VAL A 108 6.75 26.39 8.28
N ASP A 109 7.79 25.62 8.01
CA ASP A 109 8.66 25.79 6.83
C ASP A 109 8.21 24.84 5.71
N TRP A 110 7.10 25.19 5.03
CA TRP A 110 6.54 24.38 3.96
C TRP A 110 7.32 24.50 2.65
N ASN A 111 7.68 23.37 2.07
CA ASN A 111 8.43 23.28 0.81
C ASN A 111 7.58 23.28 -0.47
N GLY A 112 6.26 23.52 -0.37
CA GLY A 112 5.33 23.49 -1.51
C GLY A 112 4.81 22.11 -1.87
N ARG A 113 5.20 21.05 -1.17
CA ARG A 113 4.85 19.66 -1.46
C ARG A 113 3.96 19.06 -0.39
N ALA A 114 3.21 18.03 -0.81
CA ALA A 114 2.38 17.26 0.11
C ALA A 114 2.54 15.76 -0.14
N VAL A 115 2.37 14.95 0.91
CA VAL A 115 2.36 13.49 0.79
C VAL A 115 1.24 12.88 1.63
N GLN A 116 0.42 12.07 0.97
CA GLN A 116 -0.60 11.23 1.61
C GLN A 116 0.01 9.88 1.95
N PHE A 117 -0.26 9.41 3.15
CA PHE A 117 0.11 8.09 3.61
C PHE A 117 -1.08 7.15 3.51
N GLY A 118 -0.88 6.00 2.88
CA GLY A 118 -1.83 4.89 2.88
C GLY A 118 -1.78 4.09 4.17
N GLY A 119 -2.81 3.29 4.38
CA GLY A 119 -2.97 2.47 5.57
C GLY A 119 -2.46 1.04 5.45
N GLY A 120 -3.12 0.10 6.11
CA GLY A 120 -2.75 -1.31 6.09
C GLY A 120 -3.87 -2.23 6.61
N GLY A 121 -3.86 -3.49 6.17
CA GLY A 121 -4.85 -4.49 6.54
C GLY A 121 -6.25 -4.09 6.11
N PHE A 122 -7.19 -4.08 7.04
CA PHE A 122 -8.54 -3.54 6.82
C PHE A 122 -8.68 -2.11 7.36
N ASN A 123 -7.58 -1.36 7.53
CA ASN A 123 -7.50 -0.01 8.10
C ASN A 123 -8.35 0.17 9.38
N GLY A 124 -9.22 1.19 9.47
CA GLY A 124 -10.00 1.47 10.69
C GLY A 124 -9.19 2.10 11.83
N VAL A 125 -7.95 2.51 11.53
CA VAL A 125 -7.03 3.22 12.40
C VAL A 125 -6.57 4.49 11.70
N LEU A 126 -6.56 5.62 12.41
CA LEU A 126 -6.14 6.90 11.85
C LEU A 126 -4.66 6.88 11.48
N ILE A 127 -4.36 7.03 10.19
CA ILE A 127 -3.02 7.21 9.67
C ILE A 127 -2.62 8.67 9.85
N THR A 128 -1.64 8.89 10.71
CA THR A 128 -1.26 10.25 11.13
C THR A 128 -0.33 10.98 10.15
N GLY A 129 0.36 10.25 9.26
CA GLY A 129 1.35 10.84 8.36
C GLY A 129 2.64 11.29 9.04
N LEU A 130 2.92 10.86 10.27
CA LEU A 130 4.09 11.25 11.07
C LEU A 130 5.24 10.25 11.01
N ALA A 131 5.04 9.09 10.42
CA ALA A 131 6.05 8.03 10.30
C ALA A 131 7.04 8.26 9.15
N PHE A 132 8.10 7.43 9.12
CA PHE A 132 8.88 7.27 7.89
C PHE A 132 8.00 6.69 6.78
N PRO A 133 8.25 7.04 5.50
CA PRO A 133 7.58 6.38 4.38
C PRO A 133 7.90 4.87 4.36
N PRO A 134 7.09 4.06 3.68
CA PRO A 134 7.42 2.65 3.47
C PRO A 134 8.84 2.47 2.91
N ALA A 135 9.59 1.48 3.41
CA ALA A 135 11.01 1.25 3.12
C ALA A 135 11.96 2.42 3.50
N GLY A 136 11.46 3.43 4.22
CA GLY A 136 12.24 4.63 4.56
C GLY A 136 13.44 4.34 5.44
N ARG A 137 14.52 5.06 5.22
CA ARG A 137 15.76 4.98 5.99
C ARG A 137 15.67 5.86 7.24
N PRO A 138 15.99 5.35 8.44
CA PRO A 138 15.93 6.15 9.66
C PRO A 138 17.03 7.21 9.78
N ASP A 139 18.11 7.12 8.99
CA ASP A 139 19.16 8.15 8.89
C ASP A 139 18.79 9.34 7.98
N PHE A 140 17.61 9.30 7.34
CA PHE A 140 17.07 10.42 6.57
C PHE A 140 15.91 11.08 7.33
N PRO A 141 15.70 12.40 7.20
CA PRO A 141 14.55 13.04 7.81
C PRO A 141 13.22 12.52 7.23
N ALA A 142 12.20 12.34 8.09
CA ALA A 142 10.85 12.01 7.63
C ALA A 142 10.24 13.16 6.78
N PRO A 143 9.21 12.90 5.97
CA PRO A 143 8.66 13.89 5.05
C PRO A 143 8.26 15.22 5.71
N LEU A 144 7.61 15.17 6.88
CA LEU A 144 7.24 16.38 7.62
C LEU A 144 8.49 17.21 7.99
N ALA A 145 9.57 16.55 8.43
CA ALA A 145 10.84 17.21 8.75
C ALA A 145 11.57 17.79 7.52
N ARG A 146 11.20 17.32 6.32
CA ARG A 146 11.67 17.87 5.03
C ARG A 146 10.77 18.97 4.49
N GLY A 147 9.79 19.44 5.28
CA GLY A 147 8.86 20.50 4.91
C GLY A 147 7.66 20.05 4.08
N TYR A 148 7.39 18.77 3.90
CA TYR A 148 6.15 18.30 3.26
C TYR A 148 4.97 18.49 4.20
N VAL A 149 3.82 18.91 3.69
CA VAL A 149 2.54 18.64 4.36
C VAL A 149 2.30 17.13 4.30
N THR A 150 1.99 16.52 5.45
CA THR A 150 1.70 15.09 5.53
C THR A 150 0.29 14.85 6.02
N TYR A 151 -0.40 13.83 5.50
CA TYR A 151 -1.76 13.54 5.90
C TYR A 151 -2.15 12.08 5.66
N GLY A 152 -3.23 11.67 6.34
CA GLY A 152 -3.81 10.35 6.20
C GLY A 152 -5.23 10.29 6.77
N THR A 153 -5.84 9.12 6.69
CA THR A 153 -7.23 8.85 7.09
C THR A 153 -7.35 7.50 7.78
N ASP A 154 -8.47 7.25 8.44
CA ASP A 154 -8.87 5.94 8.98
C ASP A 154 -9.60 5.07 7.96
N SER A 155 -9.64 5.49 6.69
CA SER A 155 -10.35 4.83 5.59
C SER A 155 -11.89 4.86 5.68
N GLY A 156 -12.45 5.68 6.58
CA GLY A 156 -13.90 5.89 6.69
C GLY A 156 -14.62 4.88 7.59
N HIS A 157 -13.91 4.27 8.51
CA HIS A 157 -14.47 3.48 9.61
C HIS A 157 -13.48 3.38 10.78
N GLN A 158 -13.93 2.87 11.92
CA GLN A 158 -13.10 2.74 13.12
C GLN A 158 -13.20 1.32 13.68
N ASN A 159 -12.05 0.72 13.98
CA ASN A 159 -11.98 -0.56 14.68
C ASN A 159 -12.53 -0.42 16.10
N ALA A 160 -13.30 -1.41 16.54
CA ALA A 160 -13.85 -1.45 17.89
C ALA A 160 -13.59 -2.82 18.54
N PRO A 161 -13.33 -2.85 19.88
CA PRO A 161 -13.14 -4.11 20.60
C PRO A 161 -14.34 -5.05 20.42
N GLY A 162 -14.08 -6.32 20.13
CA GLY A 162 -15.12 -7.35 19.96
C GLY A 162 -15.88 -7.30 18.63
N VAL A 163 -15.59 -6.35 17.76
CA VAL A 163 -16.16 -6.26 16.40
C VAL A 163 -15.16 -6.79 15.39
N ALA A 164 -15.62 -7.63 14.47
CA ALA A 164 -14.76 -8.13 13.39
C ALA A 164 -14.24 -6.96 12.53
N LEU A 165 -12.96 -6.97 12.17
CA LEU A 165 -12.31 -5.92 11.37
C LEU A 165 -13.02 -5.66 10.03
N GLN A 166 -13.71 -6.66 9.51
CA GLN A 166 -14.41 -6.62 8.21
C GLN A 166 -15.86 -6.16 8.31
N ALA A 167 -16.42 -6.03 9.54
CA ALA A 167 -17.85 -5.76 9.75
C ALA A 167 -18.32 -4.43 9.17
N PHE A 168 -17.43 -3.45 9.00
CA PHE A 168 -17.77 -2.16 8.37
C PHE A 168 -18.33 -2.34 6.94
N SER A 169 -17.92 -3.40 6.23
CA SER A 169 -18.35 -3.66 4.85
C SER A 169 -19.83 -4.04 4.71
N LEU A 170 -20.53 -4.25 5.83
CA LEU A 170 -21.99 -4.37 5.84
C LEU A 170 -22.69 -3.05 5.53
N ASN A 171 -22.02 -1.90 5.73
CA ASN A 171 -22.49 -0.59 5.27
C ASN A 171 -21.81 -0.27 3.92
N ASP A 172 -22.60 0.01 2.89
CA ASP A 172 -22.10 0.17 1.53
C ASP A 172 -21.31 1.49 1.36
N GLU A 173 -21.63 2.59 2.08
CA GLU A 173 -20.80 3.80 2.05
C GLU A 173 -19.45 3.58 2.72
N ALA A 174 -19.41 2.90 3.86
CA ALA A 174 -18.15 2.55 4.53
C ALA A 174 -17.27 1.66 3.63
N LEU A 175 -17.87 0.72 2.89
CA LEU A 175 -17.16 -0.10 1.92
C LEU A 175 -16.56 0.75 0.77
N VAL A 176 -17.33 1.69 0.20
CA VAL A 176 -16.84 2.58 -0.85
C VAL A 176 -15.75 3.52 -0.32
N ASN A 177 -15.90 4.02 0.91
CA ASN A 177 -14.87 4.83 1.55
C ASN A 177 -13.57 4.06 1.75
N PHE A 178 -13.63 2.83 2.26
CA PHE A 178 -12.48 1.94 2.39
C PHE A 178 -11.85 1.60 1.03
N ALA A 179 -12.67 1.33 0.02
CA ALA A 179 -12.18 0.97 -1.30
C ALA A 179 -11.38 2.10 -1.97
N HIS A 180 -11.87 3.35 -1.91
CA HIS A 180 -11.21 4.46 -2.60
C HIS A 180 -11.65 5.87 -2.15
N ALA A 181 -12.90 6.08 -1.74
CA ALA A 181 -13.45 7.44 -1.67
C ALA A 181 -12.89 8.27 -0.51
N SER A 182 -12.52 7.64 0.63
CA SER A 182 -11.96 8.35 1.78
C SER A 182 -10.63 9.04 1.44
N TYR A 183 -9.78 8.38 0.67
CA TYR A 183 -8.45 8.92 0.29
C TYR A 183 -8.59 10.15 -0.60
N LYS A 184 -9.50 10.09 -1.57
CA LYS A 184 -9.83 11.21 -2.45
C LYS A 184 -10.42 12.38 -1.66
N LYS A 185 -11.42 12.12 -0.81
CA LYS A 185 -12.08 13.15 0.00
C LYS A 185 -11.09 13.85 0.95
N VAL A 186 -10.24 13.07 1.65
CA VAL A 186 -9.24 13.63 2.57
C VAL A 186 -8.16 14.42 1.84
N LYS A 187 -7.77 14.02 0.62
CA LYS A 187 -6.87 14.80 -0.23
C LYS A 187 -7.44 16.19 -0.53
N GLU A 188 -8.74 16.29 -0.87
CA GLU A 188 -9.36 17.60 -1.11
C GLU A 188 -9.40 18.48 0.14
N VAL A 189 -9.72 17.88 1.30
CA VAL A 189 -9.68 18.59 2.60
C VAL A 189 -8.27 19.08 2.90
N ALA A 190 -7.24 18.25 2.70
CA ALA A 190 -5.86 18.64 2.92
C ALA A 190 -5.43 19.80 2.00
N VAL A 191 -5.83 19.78 0.72
CA VAL A 191 -5.56 20.88 -0.23
C VAL A 191 -6.27 22.18 0.20
N ALA A 192 -7.53 22.09 0.68
CA ALA A 192 -8.24 23.25 1.21
C ALA A 192 -7.54 23.84 2.44
N LEU A 193 -7.10 23.01 3.38
CA LEU A 193 -6.34 23.44 4.56
C LEU A 193 -4.98 24.08 4.18
N MET A 194 -4.27 23.53 3.17
CA MET A 194 -3.05 24.14 2.66
C MET A 194 -3.30 25.54 2.06
N ARG A 195 -4.38 25.70 1.29
CA ARG A 195 -4.76 27.03 0.76
C ARG A 195 -5.06 28.03 1.88
N LEU A 196 -5.78 27.61 2.91
CA LEU A 196 -6.09 28.46 4.07
C LEU A 196 -4.82 28.83 4.85
N ARG A 197 -3.89 27.87 5.04
CA ARG A 197 -2.70 28.07 5.84
C ARG A 197 -1.60 28.82 5.13
N TYR A 198 -1.39 28.57 3.81
CA TYR A 198 -0.25 29.08 3.04
C TYR A 198 -0.64 30.01 1.90
N GLY A 199 -1.93 30.26 1.69
CA GLY A 199 -2.44 31.12 0.61
C GLY A 199 -2.33 30.50 -0.79
N ARG A 200 -1.87 29.26 -0.94
CA ARG A 200 -1.68 28.58 -2.22
C ARG A 200 -1.87 27.06 -2.11
N PRO A 201 -2.21 26.36 -3.20
CA PRO A 201 -2.24 24.89 -3.23
C PRO A 201 -0.79 24.34 -3.26
N PRO A 202 -0.62 23.02 -3.03
CA PRO A 202 0.67 22.36 -3.24
C PRO A 202 1.08 22.37 -4.73
N GLU A 203 2.36 22.39 -4.96
CA GLU A 203 2.96 22.28 -6.30
C GLU A 203 2.99 20.82 -6.76
N GLN A 204 3.31 19.91 -5.84
CA GLN A 204 3.31 18.46 -6.07
C GLN A 204 2.63 17.74 -4.91
N ILE A 205 1.89 16.68 -5.26
CA ILE A 205 1.24 15.77 -4.31
C ILE A 205 1.73 14.35 -4.58
N TYR A 206 2.22 13.71 -3.54
CA TYR A 206 2.67 12.32 -3.56
C TYR A 206 1.72 11.42 -2.77
N PHE A 207 1.69 10.13 -3.14
CA PHE A 207 1.08 9.09 -2.34
C PHE A 207 2.14 8.03 -2.03
N VAL A 208 2.24 7.61 -0.77
CA VAL A 208 3.13 6.53 -0.33
C VAL A 208 2.36 5.52 0.49
N GLY A 209 2.43 4.26 0.14
CA GLY A 209 1.70 3.22 0.85
C GLY A 209 2.34 1.85 0.74
N SER A 210 2.02 0.99 1.72
CA SER A 210 2.48 -0.38 1.78
C SER A 210 1.31 -1.32 2.02
N SER A 211 1.34 -2.53 1.45
CA SER A 211 0.27 -3.52 1.63
C SER A 211 -1.07 -2.98 1.10
N GLU A 212 -2.10 -2.91 1.94
CA GLU A 212 -3.36 -2.23 1.59
C GLU A 212 -3.11 -0.78 1.15
N GLY A 213 -2.22 -0.04 1.83
CA GLY A 213 -1.84 1.31 1.43
C GLY A 213 -1.17 1.37 0.06
N GLY A 214 -0.48 0.33 -0.37
CA GLY A 214 0.03 0.19 -1.73
C GLY A 214 -1.09 0.01 -2.75
N ARG A 215 -2.12 -0.79 -2.43
CA ARG A 215 -3.36 -0.91 -3.23
C ARG A 215 -4.07 0.45 -3.35
N GLU A 216 -4.20 1.15 -2.23
CA GLU A 216 -4.80 2.50 -2.20
C GLU A 216 -4.09 3.44 -3.19
N GLY A 217 -2.75 3.49 -3.17
CA GLY A 217 -1.97 4.28 -4.10
C GLY A 217 -2.22 3.91 -5.57
N LEU A 218 -2.25 2.61 -5.90
CA LEU A 218 -2.57 2.14 -7.25
C LEU A 218 -4.02 2.50 -7.64
N THR A 219 -4.96 2.39 -6.71
CA THR A 219 -6.35 2.82 -6.92
C THR A 219 -6.42 4.30 -7.27
N MET A 220 -5.62 5.14 -6.59
CA MET A 220 -5.55 6.58 -6.91
C MET A 220 -5.03 6.82 -8.33
N ALA A 221 -4.00 6.11 -8.78
CA ALA A 221 -3.51 6.20 -10.16
C ALA A 221 -4.56 5.81 -11.20
N GLN A 222 -5.39 4.81 -10.89
CA GLN A 222 -6.36 4.22 -11.81
C GLN A 222 -7.69 5.00 -11.84
N ARG A 223 -8.22 5.38 -10.67
CA ARG A 223 -9.55 6.02 -10.54
C ARG A 223 -9.49 7.54 -10.52
N TYR A 224 -8.41 8.12 -9.96
CA TYR A 224 -8.23 9.56 -9.79
C TYR A 224 -6.90 10.04 -10.37
N PRO A 225 -6.66 9.80 -11.67
CA PRO A 225 -5.35 9.99 -12.29
C PRO A 225 -4.86 11.44 -12.30
N GLN A 226 -5.72 12.40 -11.94
CA GLN A 226 -5.39 13.83 -11.90
C GLN A 226 -4.87 14.29 -10.53
N ASP A 227 -4.91 13.45 -9.50
CA ASP A 227 -4.75 13.90 -8.12
C ASP A 227 -3.31 13.86 -7.60
N TYR A 228 -2.47 12.97 -8.14
CA TYR A 228 -1.12 12.76 -7.63
C TYR A 228 -0.07 12.85 -8.73
N ASP A 229 1.06 13.50 -8.43
CA ASP A 229 2.20 13.64 -9.31
C ASP A 229 3.12 12.41 -9.25
N GLY A 230 3.19 11.77 -8.08
CA GLY A 230 3.98 10.58 -7.86
C GLY A 230 3.35 9.61 -6.88
N ILE A 231 3.44 8.31 -7.16
CA ILE A 231 2.91 7.25 -6.32
C ILE A 231 4.00 6.20 -6.08
N PHE A 232 4.23 5.88 -4.80
CA PHE A 232 5.05 4.76 -4.38
C PHE A 232 4.17 3.71 -3.70
N ALA A 233 4.06 2.53 -4.32
CA ALA A 233 3.31 1.38 -3.84
C ALA A 233 4.28 0.24 -3.49
N ARG A 234 4.47 -0.02 -2.19
CA ARG A 234 5.27 -1.15 -1.70
C ARG A 234 4.35 -2.33 -1.41
N VAL A 235 4.72 -3.52 -1.86
CA VAL A 235 4.00 -4.78 -1.66
C VAL A 235 2.47 -4.60 -1.73
N PRO A 236 1.95 -4.02 -2.82
CA PRO A 236 0.54 -3.63 -2.89
C PRO A 236 -0.38 -4.85 -2.99
N VAL A 237 -1.48 -4.84 -2.25
CA VAL A 237 -2.54 -5.86 -2.33
C VAL A 237 -3.41 -5.63 -3.58
N ILE A 238 -2.82 -5.78 -4.77
CA ILE A 238 -3.39 -5.38 -6.08
C ILE A 238 -4.69 -6.12 -6.39
N ASN A 239 -4.65 -7.44 -6.33
CA ASN A 239 -5.76 -8.34 -6.60
C ASN A 239 -6.42 -8.75 -5.27
N TRP A 240 -7.06 -7.79 -4.62
CA TRP A 240 -7.58 -7.91 -3.26
C TRP A 240 -8.60 -9.05 -3.12
N THR A 241 -9.58 -9.08 -4.03
CA THR A 241 -10.65 -10.09 -4.03
C THR A 241 -10.08 -11.51 -4.11
N ALA A 242 -9.16 -11.74 -5.02
CA ALA A 242 -8.60 -13.07 -5.23
C ALA A 242 -7.63 -13.48 -4.11
N LEU A 243 -6.91 -12.54 -3.49
CA LEU A 243 -6.09 -12.80 -2.30
C LEU A 243 -6.94 -13.35 -1.15
N GLN A 244 -8.10 -12.75 -0.86
CA GLN A 244 -8.97 -13.20 0.23
C GLN A 244 -9.49 -14.62 -0.02
N HIS A 245 -9.85 -14.97 -1.25
CA HIS A 245 -10.28 -16.32 -1.63
C HIS A 245 -9.13 -17.34 -1.55
N ALA A 246 -7.93 -16.97 -2.02
CA ALA A 246 -6.74 -17.82 -1.91
C ALA A 246 -6.37 -18.07 -0.44
N GLY A 247 -6.43 -17.04 0.42
CA GLY A 247 -6.22 -17.16 1.86
C GLY A 247 -7.23 -18.10 2.52
N THR A 248 -8.49 -18.00 2.12
CA THR A 248 -9.55 -18.91 2.60
C THR A 248 -9.29 -20.35 2.18
N ARG A 249 -8.97 -20.61 0.90
CA ARG A 249 -8.59 -21.95 0.42
C ARG A 249 -7.43 -22.53 1.22
N ASN A 250 -6.37 -21.74 1.41
CA ASN A 250 -5.16 -22.17 2.10
C ASN A 250 -5.44 -22.49 3.58
N GLY A 251 -6.34 -21.75 4.24
CA GLY A 251 -6.79 -22.03 5.59
C GLY A 251 -7.61 -23.31 5.67
N LEU A 252 -8.56 -23.52 4.74
CA LEU A 252 -9.35 -24.76 4.65
C LEU A 252 -8.47 -25.99 4.44
N ALA A 253 -7.43 -25.91 3.61
CA ALA A 253 -6.47 -26.97 3.36
C ALA A 253 -5.65 -27.37 4.61
N GLN A 254 -5.52 -26.47 5.57
CA GLN A 254 -4.81 -26.71 6.83
C GLN A 254 -5.72 -27.17 7.98
N MET A 255 -7.00 -27.37 7.77
CA MET A 255 -7.87 -27.93 8.82
C MET A 255 -7.52 -29.40 9.11
N GLY A 256 -7.64 -29.78 10.39
CA GLY A 256 -7.36 -31.16 10.83
C GLY A 256 -5.92 -31.58 10.54
N ASP A 257 -5.74 -32.71 9.84
CA ASP A 257 -4.41 -33.31 9.55
C ASP A 257 -3.56 -32.51 8.56
N GLY A 258 -4.13 -31.48 7.92
CA GLY A 258 -3.42 -30.62 6.99
C GLY A 258 -2.61 -29.50 7.66
N TRP A 259 -2.71 -29.34 8.98
CA TRP A 259 -2.00 -28.28 9.68
C TRP A 259 -0.48 -28.46 9.61
N ILE A 260 0.20 -27.41 9.15
CA ILE A 260 1.66 -27.35 9.05
C ILE A 260 2.23 -26.84 10.37
N ARG A 261 2.91 -27.70 11.11
CA ARG A 261 3.55 -27.36 12.40
C ARG A 261 4.84 -26.57 12.20
N PRO A 262 5.33 -25.83 13.21
CA PRO A 262 6.57 -25.02 13.09
C PRO A 262 7.79 -25.81 12.59
N ALA A 263 7.97 -27.07 13.02
CA ALA A 263 9.05 -27.92 12.54
C ALA A 263 8.93 -28.23 11.03
N GLN A 264 7.71 -28.38 10.53
CA GLN A 264 7.45 -28.64 9.11
C GLN A 264 7.58 -27.36 8.27
N VAL A 265 7.26 -26.17 8.82
CA VAL A 265 7.60 -24.89 8.19
C VAL A 265 9.10 -24.78 7.97
N LYS A 266 9.90 -25.13 9.00
CA LYS A 266 11.37 -25.17 8.89
C LYS A 266 11.83 -26.20 7.86
N LEU A 267 11.24 -27.39 7.84
CA LEU A 267 11.55 -28.43 6.86
C LEU A 267 11.37 -27.94 5.42
N VAL A 268 10.23 -27.27 5.13
CA VAL A 268 9.97 -26.69 3.80
C VAL A 268 10.99 -25.61 3.48
N HIS A 269 11.24 -24.70 4.40
CA HIS A 269 12.21 -23.61 4.22
C HIS A 269 13.62 -24.11 3.94
N ASP A 270 14.12 -25.07 4.73
CA ASP A 270 15.45 -25.66 4.54
C ASP A 270 15.57 -26.33 3.16
N ALA A 271 14.51 -27.01 2.70
CA ALA A 271 14.48 -27.64 1.39
C ALA A 271 14.44 -26.61 0.24
N VAL A 272 13.75 -25.48 0.43
CA VAL A 272 13.75 -24.37 -0.53
C VAL A 272 15.16 -23.78 -0.63
N LEU A 273 15.82 -23.48 0.49
CA LEU A 273 17.20 -22.96 0.49
C LEU A 273 18.17 -23.96 -0.15
N ALA A 274 18.10 -25.24 0.21
CA ALA A 274 18.94 -26.26 -0.39
C ALA A 274 18.81 -26.38 -1.92
N ALA A 275 17.60 -26.11 -2.46
CA ALA A 275 17.35 -26.15 -3.89
C ALA A 275 17.77 -24.87 -4.63
N CYS A 276 17.78 -23.72 -3.97
CA CYS A 276 17.74 -22.42 -4.64
C CYS A 276 18.85 -21.45 -4.26
N ASP A 277 19.31 -21.45 -3.00
CA ASP A 277 20.12 -20.37 -2.43
C ASP A 277 21.40 -20.10 -3.24
N ALA A 278 22.15 -21.14 -3.59
CA ALA A 278 23.41 -20.99 -4.34
C ALA A 278 23.22 -20.59 -5.83
N ALA A 279 22.00 -20.52 -6.34
CA ALA A 279 21.76 -20.37 -7.79
C ALA A 279 22.04 -18.97 -8.34
N ASP A 280 22.07 -17.96 -7.48
CA ASP A 280 22.44 -16.58 -7.83
C ASP A 280 23.94 -16.29 -7.63
N GLY A 281 24.75 -17.36 -7.36
CA GLY A 281 26.21 -17.29 -7.22
C GLY A 281 26.71 -17.31 -5.78
N VAL A 282 25.85 -17.28 -4.77
CA VAL A 282 26.22 -17.31 -3.35
C VAL A 282 25.16 -18.01 -2.52
N ALA A 283 25.59 -18.74 -1.48
CA ALA A 283 24.68 -19.31 -0.49
C ALA A 283 24.69 -18.41 0.76
N ASP A 284 23.73 -17.49 0.84
CA ASP A 284 23.65 -16.48 1.90
C ASP A 284 22.25 -16.37 2.54
N GLY A 285 21.36 -17.32 2.23
CA GLY A 285 19.98 -17.36 2.72
C GLY A 285 19.02 -16.46 1.95
N ILE A 286 19.46 -15.80 0.86
CA ILE A 286 18.68 -14.90 0.04
C ILE A 286 18.53 -15.47 -1.37
N ILE A 287 17.34 -15.88 -1.74
CA ILE A 287 17.05 -16.44 -3.07
C ILE A 287 16.85 -15.29 -4.06
N SER A 288 17.92 -14.85 -4.75
CA SER A 288 17.80 -13.78 -5.74
C SER A 288 17.30 -14.28 -7.10
N ASP A 289 17.68 -15.50 -7.52
CA ASP A 289 17.10 -16.15 -8.71
C ASP A 289 15.75 -16.83 -8.39
N TYR A 290 14.81 -16.03 -7.92
CA TYR A 290 13.47 -16.50 -7.49
C TYR A 290 12.65 -17.14 -8.62
N ARG A 291 12.90 -16.77 -9.88
CA ARG A 291 12.22 -17.36 -11.04
C ARG A 291 12.71 -18.80 -11.29
N GLY A 292 14.02 -18.98 -11.33
CA GLY A 292 14.60 -20.32 -11.48
C GLY A 292 14.37 -21.22 -10.27
N CYS A 293 14.17 -20.66 -9.09
CA CYS A 293 13.85 -21.41 -7.88
C CYS A 293 12.54 -22.19 -8.00
N ARG A 294 11.49 -21.62 -8.61
CA ARG A 294 10.22 -22.31 -8.82
C ARG A 294 10.36 -23.61 -9.63
N ASP A 295 11.31 -23.67 -10.55
CA ASP A 295 11.55 -24.85 -11.38
C ASP A 295 12.45 -25.88 -10.65
N ARG A 296 13.24 -25.45 -9.66
CA ARG A 296 14.18 -26.30 -8.91
C ARG A 296 13.56 -26.96 -7.69
N PHE A 297 12.65 -26.24 -7.01
CA PHE A 297 12.03 -26.72 -5.78
C PHE A 297 10.84 -27.64 -6.08
N ASP A 298 10.88 -28.85 -5.51
CA ASP A 298 9.82 -29.84 -5.64
C ASP A 298 9.40 -30.32 -4.24
N VAL A 299 8.27 -29.81 -3.76
CA VAL A 299 7.73 -30.13 -2.44
C VAL A 299 7.35 -31.60 -2.28
N THR A 300 7.12 -32.35 -3.36
CA THR A 300 6.75 -33.78 -3.29
C THR A 300 7.87 -34.64 -2.71
N LYS A 301 9.12 -34.17 -2.79
CA LYS A 301 10.28 -34.83 -2.17
C LYS A 301 10.24 -34.81 -0.64
N LEU A 302 9.39 -34.00 -0.03
CA LEU A 302 9.18 -33.92 1.42
C LEU A 302 8.08 -34.84 1.91
N HIS A 303 7.44 -35.62 1.02
CA HIS A 303 6.38 -36.56 1.39
C HIS A 303 6.90 -37.69 2.28
N CYS A 304 6.11 -38.06 3.30
CA CYS A 304 6.45 -39.14 4.21
C CYS A 304 6.49 -40.49 3.47
N THR A 305 7.58 -41.23 3.66
CA THR A 305 7.66 -42.63 3.24
C THR A 305 7.04 -43.55 4.30
N ARG A 306 6.67 -44.77 3.89
CA ARG A 306 6.02 -45.76 4.78
C ARG A 306 6.88 -46.01 6.03
N GLY A 307 6.32 -45.77 7.23
CA GLY A 307 7.02 -45.97 8.50
C GLY A 307 7.87 -44.82 8.98
N GLN A 308 7.86 -43.68 8.30
CA GLN A 308 8.54 -42.44 8.73
C GLN A 308 7.54 -41.60 9.55
N PRO A 309 7.67 -41.51 10.88
CA PRO A 309 6.77 -40.69 11.69
C PRO A 309 7.29 -39.28 11.90
N GLY A 310 6.39 -38.32 12.10
CA GLY A 310 6.67 -37.05 12.77
C GLY A 310 6.99 -35.88 11.86
N ASP A 311 7.77 -34.94 12.40
CA ASP A 311 7.97 -33.59 11.84
C ASP A 311 9.00 -33.53 10.71
N GLY A 312 9.67 -34.65 10.41
CA GLY A 312 10.69 -34.73 9.37
C GLY A 312 10.17 -34.94 7.94
N CYS A 313 8.83 -34.99 7.75
CA CYS A 313 8.19 -35.14 6.45
C CYS A 313 6.78 -34.56 6.47
N LEU A 314 6.11 -34.51 5.32
CA LEU A 314 4.73 -34.05 5.15
C LEU A 314 3.82 -35.27 4.87
N ASN A 315 2.73 -35.42 5.60
CA ASN A 315 1.67 -36.38 5.23
C ASN A 315 0.89 -35.87 4.00
N ASP A 316 -0.03 -36.70 3.46
CA ASP A 316 -0.81 -36.35 2.26
C ASP A 316 -1.56 -35.01 2.40
N SER A 317 -2.20 -34.78 3.56
CA SER A 317 -2.97 -33.55 3.80
C SER A 317 -2.05 -32.32 3.94
N GLN A 318 -0.91 -32.47 4.59
CA GLN A 318 0.08 -31.40 4.73
C GLN A 318 0.77 -31.09 3.41
N LEU A 319 1.12 -32.12 2.62
CA LEU A 319 1.65 -31.92 1.27
C LEU A 319 0.64 -31.14 0.41
N HIS A 320 -0.64 -31.51 0.45
CA HIS A 320 -1.70 -30.77 -0.23
C HIS A 320 -1.80 -29.32 0.26
N ALA A 321 -1.70 -29.07 1.57
CA ALA A 321 -1.72 -27.72 2.14
C ALA A 321 -0.56 -26.86 1.63
N VAL A 322 0.69 -27.39 1.59
CA VAL A 322 1.84 -26.67 1.03
C VAL A 322 1.68 -26.47 -0.49
N GLN A 323 1.20 -27.47 -1.22
CA GLN A 323 0.92 -27.33 -2.65
C GLN A 323 -0.14 -26.25 -2.94
N SER A 324 -1.12 -26.07 -2.06
CA SER A 324 -2.12 -25.02 -2.21
C SER A 324 -1.50 -23.61 -2.12
N LEU A 325 -0.47 -23.40 -1.28
CA LEU A 325 0.27 -22.15 -1.23
C LEU A 325 1.10 -21.90 -2.51
N HIS A 326 1.66 -22.96 -3.08
CA HIS A 326 2.51 -22.91 -4.26
C HIS A 326 1.77 -23.12 -5.58
N SER A 327 0.43 -23.04 -5.57
CA SER A 327 -0.41 -23.11 -6.77
C SER A 327 -1.35 -21.91 -6.88
N PRO A 328 -1.72 -21.48 -8.10
CA PRO A 328 -2.68 -20.39 -8.25
C PRO A 328 -4.06 -20.77 -7.73
N TYR A 329 -4.80 -19.78 -7.22
CA TYR A 329 -6.25 -19.89 -7.01
C TYR A 329 -6.96 -19.40 -8.27
N VAL A 330 -7.83 -20.23 -8.85
CA VAL A 330 -8.48 -19.92 -10.14
C VAL A 330 -9.98 -19.76 -9.95
N PHE A 331 -10.56 -18.68 -10.51
CA PHE A 331 -12.00 -18.48 -10.57
C PHE A 331 -12.59 -19.03 -11.86
N GLU A 332 -13.79 -19.58 -11.79
CA GLU A 332 -14.56 -20.03 -12.96
C GLU A 332 -15.07 -18.86 -13.82
N PHE A 333 -15.09 -17.64 -13.25
CA PHE A 333 -15.52 -16.41 -13.91
C PHE A 333 -14.44 -15.32 -13.78
N PRO A 334 -14.37 -14.35 -14.73
CA PRO A 334 -13.43 -13.24 -14.62
C PRO A 334 -13.87 -12.26 -13.53
N LEU A 335 -12.91 -11.80 -12.73
CA LEU A 335 -13.01 -10.64 -11.85
C LEU A 335 -12.87 -9.34 -12.65
N ALA A 336 -12.83 -8.19 -11.96
CA ALA A 336 -12.57 -6.89 -12.56
C ALA A 336 -11.33 -6.95 -13.49
N HIS A 337 -11.41 -6.22 -14.59
CA HIS A 337 -10.36 -6.13 -15.63
C HIS A 337 -9.94 -7.48 -16.24
N GLY A 338 -10.79 -8.50 -16.15
CA GLY A 338 -10.57 -9.81 -16.77
C GLY A 338 -9.64 -10.75 -16.00
N VAL A 339 -9.27 -10.42 -14.77
CA VAL A 339 -8.42 -11.27 -13.92
C VAL A 339 -9.17 -12.55 -13.57
N ARG A 340 -8.51 -13.72 -13.69
CA ARG A 340 -9.11 -15.03 -13.42
C ARG A 340 -8.44 -15.82 -12.31
N SER A 341 -7.29 -15.36 -11.82
CA SER A 341 -6.54 -16.12 -10.83
C SER A 341 -5.75 -15.21 -9.88
N TYR A 342 -5.47 -15.75 -8.71
CA TYR A 342 -4.44 -15.24 -7.81
C TYR A 342 -3.21 -16.14 -7.91
N PRO A 343 -2.00 -15.61 -8.13
CA PRO A 343 -0.81 -16.43 -8.32
C PRO A 343 -0.37 -17.15 -7.04
N ALA A 344 0.47 -18.17 -7.21
CA ALA A 344 1.17 -18.83 -6.11
C ALA A 344 2.05 -17.85 -5.34
N TRP A 345 2.29 -18.11 -4.04
CA TRP A 345 3.24 -17.31 -3.26
C TRP A 345 4.69 -17.54 -3.67
N GLY A 346 5.56 -16.59 -3.30
CA GLY A 346 7.01 -16.70 -3.45
C GLY A 346 7.61 -17.78 -2.57
N LEU A 347 8.85 -18.16 -2.87
CA LEU A 347 9.67 -19.09 -2.09
C LEU A 347 10.73 -18.32 -1.29
N GLY A 348 11.14 -18.85 -0.13
CA GLY A 348 12.16 -18.26 0.75
C GLY A 348 11.57 -17.40 1.88
N GLY A 349 10.24 -17.20 1.92
CA GLY A 349 9.54 -16.46 2.98
C GLY A 349 8.96 -17.33 4.10
N GLU A 350 9.16 -18.64 4.06
CA GLU A 350 8.49 -19.60 4.93
C GLU A 350 8.84 -19.38 6.40
N ASN A 351 10.12 -19.14 6.71
CA ASN A 351 10.64 -19.05 8.07
C ASN A 351 11.40 -17.75 8.34
N THR A 352 10.99 -16.64 7.73
CA THR A 352 11.61 -15.33 8.01
C THR A 352 11.34 -14.91 9.46
N PRO A 353 12.34 -14.37 10.18
CA PRO A 353 12.18 -14.01 11.59
C PRO A 353 11.16 -12.90 11.82
N GLY A 354 10.95 -12.01 10.85
CA GLY A 354 10.05 -10.86 10.96
C GLY A 354 10.50 -9.81 11.97
N ASN A 355 9.89 -8.64 11.94
CA ASN A 355 10.04 -7.59 12.98
C ASN A 355 9.04 -7.75 14.13
N PHE A 356 8.19 -8.76 14.08
CA PHE A 356 7.27 -9.18 15.13
C PHE A 356 7.79 -10.46 15.79
N PRO A 357 7.31 -10.81 16.99
CA PRO A 357 7.75 -12.02 17.70
C PRO A 357 7.59 -13.30 16.87
N ILE A 358 6.73 -13.26 15.84
CA ILE A 358 6.40 -14.37 14.96
C ILE A 358 6.41 -13.84 13.53
N GLY A 359 7.30 -14.37 12.68
CA GLY A 359 7.40 -14.05 11.25
C GLY A 359 7.01 -15.20 10.34
N GLY A 360 7.14 -14.99 9.04
CA GLY A 360 6.96 -16.01 8.01
C GLY A 360 5.56 -16.66 8.00
N TRP A 361 5.51 -17.91 7.61
CA TRP A 361 4.27 -18.68 7.54
C TRP A 361 3.58 -18.84 8.90
N ARG A 362 4.34 -18.89 9.99
CA ARG A 362 3.75 -19.00 11.32
C ARG A 362 2.83 -17.82 11.65
N ALA A 363 3.22 -16.61 11.29
CA ALA A 363 2.38 -15.43 11.50
C ALA A 363 1.17 -15.39 10.55
N TRP A 364 1.37 -15.84 9.33
CA TRP A 364 0.40 -15.55 8.27
C TRP A 364 -0.42 -16.75 7.81
N PHE A 365 0.19 -17.92 7.59
CA PHE A 365 -0.48 -19.07 7.00
C PHE A 365 -0.83 -20.17 7.99
N THR A 366 0.04 -20.50 8.96
CA THR A 366 -0.12 -21.69 9.79
C THR A 366 -0.72 -21.37 11.16
N GLY A 367 -0.43 -20.17 11.71
CA GLY A 367 -0.82 -19.81 13.06
C GLY A 367 -0.11 -20.69 14.12
N ASP A 368 -0.53 -20.54 15.36
CA ASP A 368 -0.07 -21.35 16.49
C ASP A 368 -0.92 -22.60 16.74
N THR A 369 -2.09 -22.67 16.09
CA THR A 369 -3.06 -23.78 16.18
C THR A 369 -3.71 -24.03 14.84
N PRO A 370 -4.22 -25.26 14.59
CA PRO A 370 -4.99 -25.56 13.40
C PRO A 370 -6.13 -24.57 13.19
N PRO A 371 -6.45 -24.19 11.93
CA PRO A 371 -7.60 -23.35 11.65
C PRO A 371 -8.91 -24.02 12.10
N VAL A 372 -9.80 -23.21 12.67
CA VAL A 372 -11.16 -23.61 13.04
C VAL A 372 -12.20 -22.69 12.40
N SER A 373 -13.45 -23.12 12.30
CA SER A 373 -14.55 -22.30 11.81
C SER A 373 -15.64 -22.20 12.89
N PRO A 374 -15.98 -20.98 13.39
CA PRO A 374 -15.41 -19.68 13.01
C PRO A 374 -13.95 -19.54 13.43
N PRO A 375 -13.19 -18.58 12.83
CA PRO A 375 -11.77 -18.37 13.15
C PRO A 375 -11.54 -18.00 14.61
N ALA A 376 -10.53 -18.63 15.23
CA ALA A 376 -10.07 -18.28 16.59
C ALA A 376 -8.98 -17.19 16.54
N PRO A 377 -8.79 -16.39 17.61
CA PRO A 377 -7.80 -15.30 17.64
C PRO A 377 -6.35 -15.74 17.40
N ASN A 378 -6.01 -16.99 17.73
CA ASN A 378 -4.68 -17.60 17.54
C ASN A 378 -4.51 -18.35 16.21
N ASN A 379 -5.53 -18.37 15.36
CA ASN A 379 -5.41 -18.86 13.99
C ASN A 379 -4.59 -17.88 13.14
N SER A 380 -4.09 -18.37 12.01
CA SER A 380 -3.31 -17.59 11.07
C SER A 380 -4.06 -16.35 10.55
N ARG A 381 -3.32 -15.28 10.25
CA ARG A 381 -3.91 -14.03 9.76
C ARG A 381 -4.58 -14.19 8.39
N ALA A 382 -4.00 -15.00 7.49
CA ALA A 382 -4.60 -15.26 6.18
C ALA A 382 -5.99 -15.93 6.33
N TRP A 383 -6.12 -16.86 7.29
CA TRP A 383 -7.41 -17.49 7.59
C TRP A 383 -8.41 -16.49 8.18
N GLN A 384 -7.99 -15.67 9.15
CA GLN A 384 -8.87 -14.66 9.76
C GLN A 384 -9.29 -13.59 8.74
N TYR A 385 -8.39 -13.15 7.86
CA TYR A 385 -8.66 -12.14 6.85
C TYR A 385 -9.57 -12.67 5.74
N GLY A 386 -9.22 -13.82 5.16
CA GLY A 386 -10.01 -14.48 4.13
C GLY A 386 -11.40 -14.84 4.61
N SER A 387 -11.50 -15.46 5.80
CA SER A 387 -12.79 -15.82 6.43
C SER A 387 -13.67 -14.60 6.65
N GLY A 388 -13.12 -13.52 7.22
CA GLY A 388 -13.87 -12.30 7.45
C GLY A 388 -14.30 -11.63 6.14
N ALA A 389 -13.48 -11.69 5.09
CA ALA A 389 -13.89 -11.20 3.77
C ALA A 389 -15.07 -12.03 3.22
N ILE A 390 -15.03 -13.37 3.32
CA ILE A 390 -16.16 -14.21 2.90
C ILE A 390 -17.41 -13.85 3.68
N GLN A 391 -17.32 -13.77 5.00
CA GLN A 391 -18.46 -13.53 5.87
C GLN A 391 -19.09 -12.16 5.67
N TYR A 392 -18.26 -11.09 5.63
CA TYR A 392 -18.78 -9.72 5.69
C TYR A 392 -18.90 -9.06 4.31
N PHE A 393 -17.94 -9.28 3.39
CA PHE A 393 -18.00 -8.65 2.08
C PHE A 393 -18.88 -9.40 1.09
N TYR A 394 -18.87 -10.75 1.10
CA TYR A 394 -19.56 -11.56 0.10
C TYR A 394 -20.86 -12.15 0.62
N ALA A 395 -20.82 -12.93 1.70
CA ALA A 395 -22.02 -13.54 2.27
C ALA A 395 -22.91 -12.53 3.02
N ARG A 396 -22.33 -11.43 3.53
CA ARG A 396 -23.00 -10.43 4.40
C ARG A 396 -23.64 -11.06 5.63
N ASP A 397 -23.04 -12.13 6.13
CA ASP A 397 -23.44 -12.89 7.31
C ASP A 397 -22.20 -13.30 8.11
N GLY A 398 -21.99 -12.66 9.28
CA GLY A 398 -20.86 -12.95 10.16
C GLY A 398 -20.82 -14.37 10.74
N ASN A 399 -21.93 -15.12 10.63
CA ASN A 399 -22.04 -16.50 11.09
C ASN A 399 -21.94 -17.53 9.94
N TYR A 400 -21.67 -17.08 8.72
CA TYR A 400 -21.61 -17.97 7.56
C TYR A 400 -20.58 -19.09 7.76
N ASP A 401 -20.98 -20.34 7.52
CA ASP A 401 -20.09 -21.51 7.62
C ASP A 401 -19.17 -21.61 6.41
N LEU A 402 -17.90 -21.30 6.61
CA LEU A 402 -16.86 -21.22 5.58
C LEU A 402 -16.63 -22.56 4.86
N ARG A 403 -16.94 -23.70 5.50
CA ARG A 403 -16.80 -25.04 4.90
C ARG A 403 -17.84 -25.29 3.80
N LYS A 404 -18.89 -24.46 3.74
CA LYS A 404 -19.95 -24.51 2.72
C LYS A 404 -19.78 -23.45 1.63
N TYR A 405 -18.66 -22.73 1.68
CA TYR A 405 -18.45 -21.61 0.77
C TYR A 405 -18.22 -22.12 -0.66
N ASP A 406 -19.03 -21.60 -1.56
CA ASP A 406 -18.92 -21.77 -3.01
C ASP A 406 -18.97 -20.38 -3.67
N PRO A 407 -17.89 -19.90 -4.31
CA PRO A 407 -17.85 -18.58 -4.95
C PRO A 407 -18.94 -18.37 -6.01
N ASN A 408 -19.39 -19.44 -6.69
CA ASN A 408 -20.41 -19.33 -7.73
C ASN A 408 -21.75 -18.86 -7.19
N ARG A 409 -22.06 -19.20 -5.94
CA ARG A 409 -23.30 -18.75 -5.27
C ARG A 409 -23.30 -17.26 -4.93
N PHE A 410 -22.13 -16.66 -4.85
CA PHE A 410 -21.93 -15.24 -4.52
C PHE A 410 -21.35 -14.43 -5.68
N ARG A 411 -21.37 -14.99 -6.89
CA ARG A 411 -20.71 -14.44 -8.08
C ARG A 411 -21.00 -12.95 -8.28
N GLU A 412 -22.25 -12.56 -8.25
CA GLU A 412 -22.65 -11.17 -8.47
C GLU A 412 -22.00 -10.22 -7.43
N ARG A 413 -22.07 -10.60 -6.15
CA ARG A 413 -21.48 -9.79 -5.07
C ARG A 413 -19.95 -9.78 -5.14
N ILE A 414 -19.32 -10.90 -5.51
CA ILE A 414 -17.87 -10.96 -5.72
C ILE A 414 -17.47 -10.00 -6.83
N LEU A 415 -18.20 -9.94 -7.93
CA LEU A 415 -17.91 -9.01 -9.03
C LEU A 415 -18.08 -7.54 -8.62
N GLN A 416 -19.11 -7.20 -7.85
CA GLN A 416 -19.30 -5.85 -7.29
C GLN A 416 -18.13 -5.45 -6.38
N VAL A 417 -17.71 -6.33 -5.48
CA VAL A 417 -16.57 -6.08 -4.58
C VAL A 417 -15.26 -5.99 -5.36
N SER A 418 -15.05 -6.87 -6.34
CA SER A 418 -13.85 -6.83 -7.20
C SER A 418 -13.74 -5.51 -7.96
N GLU A 419 -14.84 -5.02 -8.52
CA GLU A 419 -14.86 -3.72 -9.22
C GLU A 419 -14.52 -2.56 -8.28
N LEU A 420 -14.88 -2.63 -7.01
CA LEU A 420 -14.55 -1.62 -6.01
C LEU A 420 -13.11 -1.73 -5.51
N MET A 421 -12.65 -2.94 -5.20
CA MET A 421 -11.45 -3.19 -4.40
C MET A 421 -10.20 -3.49 -5.23
N ASP A 422 -10.35 -4.17 -6.39
CA ASP A 422 -9.18 -4.64 -7.14
C ASP A 422 -8.52 -3.52 -7.93
N SER A 423 -7.25 -3.26 -7.66
CA SER A 423 -6.44 -2.27 -8.36
C SER A 423 -5.73 -2.90 -9.57
N THR A 424 -6.50 -3.59 -10.41
CA THR A 424 -5.99 -4.41 -11.52
C THR A 424 -6.17 -3.80 -12.90
N ASN A 425 -6.63 -2.53 -13.00
CA ASN A 425 -6.78 -1.86 -14.29
C ASN A 425 -5.39 -1.62 -14.93
N PRO A 426 -5.10 -2.25 -16.09
CA PRO A 426 -3.80 -2.09 -16.76
C PRO A 426 -3.69 -0.80 -17.58
N ASP A 427 -4.79 -0.07 -17.76
CA ASP A 427 -4.78 1.19 -18.50
C ASP A 427 -4.46 2.38 -17.59
N LEU A 428 -3.21 2.81 -17.62
CA LEU A 428 -2.73 3.99 -16.89
C LEU A 428 -2.50 5.20 -17.80
N ALA A 429 -3.12 5.21 -19.00
CA ALA A 429 -2.92 6.28 -19.99
C ALA A 429 -3.27 7.67 -19.46
N ALA A 430 -4.34 7.81 -18.67
CA ALA A 430 -4.76 9.08 -18.08
C ALA A 430 -3.73 9.59 -17.05
N PHE A 431 -3.21 8.70 -16.18
CA PHE A 431 -2.18 9.02 -15.20
C PHE A 431 -0.86 9.43 -15.87
N ARG A 432 -0.42 8.68 -16.91
CA ARG A 432 0.74 9.05 -17.73
C ARG A 432 0.55 10.41 -18.41
N LYS A 433 -0.62 10.65 -19.03
CA LYS A 433 -0.93 11.92 -19.75
C LYS A 433 -0.80 13.14 -18.84
N ARG A 434 -1.17 13.00 -17.56
CA ARG A 434 -0.98 14.05 -16.55
C ARG A 434 0.50 14.29 -16.23
N GLY A 435 1.40 13.37 -16.53
CA GLY A 435 2.81 13.40 -16.14
C GLY A 435 3.13 12.60 -14.88
N GLY A 436 2.16 11.88 -14.33
CA GLY A 436 2.30 11.09 -13.11
C GLY A 436 3.41 10.04 -13.19
N LYS A 437 4.06 9.76 -12.07
CA LYS A 437 5.12 8.75 -11.94
C LYS A 437 4.74 7.68 -10.92
N LEU A 438 4.97 6.41 -11.26
CA LEU A 438 4.62 5.25 -10.45
C LEU A 438 5.86 4.39 -10.17
N ILE A 439 6.10 4.09 -8.90
CA ILE A 439 7.08 3.08 -8.49
C ILE A 439 6.35 1.99 -7.72
N ILE A 440 6.50 0.75 -8.16
CA ILE A 440 6.04 -0.45 -7.47
C ILE A 440 7.28 -1.18 -6.94
N LEU A 441 7.24 -1.59 -5.69
CA LEU A 441 8.28 -2.42 -5.05
C LEU A 441 7.64 -3.68 -4.49
N GLU A 442 8.01 -4.84 -5.02
CA GLU A 442 7.61 -6.15 -4.51
C GLU A 442 8.72 -6.79 -3.66
N HIS A 443 8.33 -7.56 -2.68
CA HIS A 443 9.22 -8.30 -1.78
C HIS A 443 9.05 -9.79 -2.02
N MET A 444 10.12 -10.50 -2.44
CA MET A 444 9.97 -11.88 -2.92
C MET A 444 9.71 -12.91 -1.82
N ALA A 445 10.12 -12.64 -0.58
CA ALA A 445 9.81 -13.46 0.59
C ALA A 445 8.50 -13.06 1.28
N ASP A 446 7.64 -12.29 0.60
CA ASP A 446 6.35 -11.84 1.14
C ASP A 446 5.41 -13.02 1.38
N TYR A 447 4.99 -13.17 2.63
CA TYR A 447 4.06 -14.19 3.07
C TYR A 447 2.61 -13.67 3.12
N ALA A 448 2.39 -12.37 3.21
CA ALA A 448 1.05 -11.80 3.37
C ALA A 448 0.29 -11.71 2.04
N GLN A 449 1.01 -11.43 0.96
CA GLN A 449 0.49 -11.45 -0.40
C GLN A 449 1.52 -12.06 -1.35
N SER A 450 1.07 -12.52 -2.51
CA SER A 450 2.01 -13.03 -3.51
C SER A 450 2.69 -11.88 -4.27
N PRO A 451 4.04 -11.79 -4.28
CA PRO A 451 4.75 -10.81 -5.09
C PRO A 451 4.54 -11.00 -6.59
N TYR A 452 4.12 -12.19 -7.01
CA TYR A 452 3.76 -12.45 -8.40
C TYR A 452 2.48 -11.71 -8.82
N ALA A 453 1.60 -11.30 -7.89
CA ALA A 453 0.45 -10.47 -8.22
C ALA A 453 0.87 -9.10 -8.78
N GLY A 454 1.91 -8.49 -8.20
CA GLY A 454 2.48 -7.25 -8.73
C GLY A 454 3.22 -7.44 -10.05
N ILE A 455 3.92 -8.56 -10.22
CA ILE A 455 4.59 -8.90 -11.48
C ILE A 455 3.56 -9.13 -12.59
N ASP A 456 2.50 -9.89 -12.33
CA ASP A 456 1.41 -10.16 -13.29
C ASP A 456 0.70 -8.85 -13.68
N TYR A 457 0.42 -7.98 -12.70
CA TYR A 457 -0.14 -6.65 -12.98
C TYR A 457 0.79 -5.82 -13.85
N TRP A 458 2.10 -5.76 -13.52
CA TRP A 458 3.09 -5.05 -14.34
C TRP A 458 3.09 -5.56 -15.78
N GLN A 459 3.09 -6.87 -15.97
CA GLN A 459 3.04 -7.49 -17.30
C GLN A 459 1.76 -7.13 -18.06
N SER A 460 0.62 -7.04 -17.35
CA SER A 460 -0.64 -6.60 -17.95
C SER A 460 -0.59 -5.13 -18.40
N VAL A 461 0.02 -4.24 -17.60
CA VAL A 461 0.25 -2.83 -17.97
C VAL A 461 1.17 -2.73 -19.19
N VAL A 462 2.27 -3.49 -19.21
CA VAL A 462 3.18 -3.54 -20.37
C VAL A 462 2.48 -4.08 -21.62
N SER A 463 1.68 -5.13 -21.47
CA SER A 463 0.89 -5.69 -22.58
C SER A 463 -0.11 -4.68 -23.13
N LYS A 464 -0.75 -3.90 -22.25
CA LYS A 464 -1.76 -2.89 -22.61
C LYS A 464 -1.14 -1.65 -23.26
N MET A 465 -0.01 -1.17 -22.74
CA MET A 465 0.53 0.16 -23.07
C MET A 465 1.85 0.12 -23.87
N GLY A 466 2.53 -1.02 -23.92
CA GLY A 466 3.86 -1.20 -24.50
C GLY A 466 5.00 -0.80 -23.55
N GLN A 467 6.09 -1.57 -23.52
CA GLN A 467 7.23 -1.38 -22.61
C GLN A 467 7.83 0.03 -22.70
N SER A 468 8.09 0.55 -23.90
CA SER A 468 8.67 1.88 -24.11
C SER A 468 7.79 3.02 -23.56
N THR A 469 6.47 2.83 -23.56
CA THR A 469 5.52 3.77 -22.95
C THR A 469 5.57 3.69 -21.43
N VAL A 470 5.55 2.47 -20.89
CA VAL A 470 5.60 2.23 -19.44
C VAL A 470 6.88 2.76 -18.84
N ASP A 471 8.03 2.59 -19.50
CA ASP A 471 9.32 3.09 -19.05
C ASP A 471 9.40 4.63 -18.88
N GLN A 472 8.49 5.37 -19.48
CA GLN A 472 8.45 6.84 -19.34
C GLN A 472 7.88 7.30 -17.99
N PHE A 473 7.06 6.45 -17.32
CA PHE A 473 6.31 6.88 -16.15
C PHE A 473 6.22 5.85 -15.02
N ALA A 474 6.56 4.59 -15.25
CA ALA A 474 6.46 3.56 -14.22
C ALA A 474 7.74 2.73 -14.08
N ARG A 475 7.99 2.19 -12.87
CA ARG A 475 9.07 1.25 -12.54
C ARG A 475 8.53 0.16 -11.63
N LEU A 476 8.98 -1.08 -11.89
CA LEU A 476 8.83 -2.20 -10.97
C LEU A 476 10.21 -2.62 -10.48
N TYR A 477 10.33 -2.72 -9.15
CA TYR A 477 11.47 -3.31 -8.46
C TYR A 477 11.03 -4.56 -7.71
N VAL A 478 11.94 -5.52 -7.58
CA VAL A 478 11.73 -6.74 -6.80
C VAL A 478 12.90 -6.93 -5.85
N ALA A 479 12.62 -6.99 -4.55
CA ALA A 479 13.62 -7.19 -3.50
C ALA A 479 13.64 -8.66 -3.05
N PRO A 480 14.66 -9.44 -3.43
CA PRO A 480 14.79 -10.83 -3.01
C PRO A 480 14.99 -10.95 -1.51
N GLY A 481 14.46 -12.03 -0.90
CA GLY A 481 14.63 -12.36 0.51
C GLY A 481 13.98 -11.39 1.50
N VAL A 482 13.35 -10.32 1.03
CA VAL A 482 12.63 -9.36 1.88
C VAL A 482 11.20 -9.85 2.09
N ASP A 483 10.74 -9.86 3.35
CA ASP A 483 9.39 -10.23 3.72
C ASP A 483 8.41 -9.03 3.66
N HIS A 484 7.14 -9.27 3.99
CA HIS A 484 6.07 -8.26 3.92
C HIS A 484 6.38 -6.98 4.70
N VAL A 485 7.01 -7.11 5.85
CA VAL A 485 7.29 -5.97 6.75
C VAL A 485 8.67 -5.34 6.53
N GLY A 486 9.49 -5.91 5.66
CA GLY A 486 10.82 -5.40 5.33
C GLY A 486 11.95 -6.05 6.11
N SER A 487 11.76 -7.30 6.55
CA SER A 487 12.80 -8.11 7.21
C SER A 487 13.35 -9.19 6.28
N GLY A 488 14.39 -9.89 6.73
CA GLY A 488 15.01 -11.03 6.03
C GLY A 488 16.21 -10.64 5.16
N ALA A 489 16.16 -9.53 4.46
CA ALA A 489 17.25 -8.99 3.63
C ALA A 489 17.28 -7.46 3.69
N PRO A 490 18.32 -6.79 3.13
CA PRO A 490 18.34 -5.32 3.02
C PRO A 490 17.09 -4.79 2.31
N ALA A 491 16.39 -3.83 2.94
CA ALA A 491 15.08 -3.36 2.48
C ALA A 491 14.89 -1.84 2.53
N ASN A 492 15.81 -1.08 3.16
CA ASN A 492 15.64 0.35 3.36
C ASN A 492 16.18 1.16 2.17
N VAL A 493 15.36 2.08 1.67
CA VAL A 493 15.69 3.03 0.59
C VAL A 493 14.81 4.27 0.71
N ASP A 494 15.35 5.47 0.49
CA ASP A 494 14.53 6.70 0.46
C ASP A 494 13.79 6.82 -0.88
N MET A 495 12.76 6.01 -1.04
CA MET A 495 11.98 5.92 -2.28
C MET A 495 11.20 7.20 -2.57
N LEU A 496 10.82 7.97 -1.55
CA LEU A 496 10.16 9.26 -1.75
C LEU A 496 11.09 10.27 -2.44
N SER A 497 12.37 10.34 -2.06
CA SER A 497 13.34 11.19 -2.77
C SER A 497 13.59 10.72 -4.20
N VAL A 498 13.69 9.41 -4.43
CA VAL A 498 13.81 8.83 -5.78
C VAL A 498 12.62 9.22 -6.66
N LEU A 499 11.41 9.10 -6.12
CA LEU A 499 10.18 9.46 -6.83
C LEU A 499 10.08 10.97 -7.09
N ALA A 500 10.41 11.80 -6.09
CA ALA A 500 10.39 13.25 -6.21
C ALA A 500 11.39 13.75 -7.26
N ASP A 501 12.60 13.18 -7.30
CA ASP A 501 13.60 13.50 -8.32
C ASP A 501 13.11 13.16 -9.74
N TRP A 502 12.36 12.06 -9.87
CA TRP A 502 11.76 11.70 -11.15
C TRP A 502 10.63 12.64 -11.57
N VAL A 503 9.73 12.97 -10.64
CA VAL A 503 8.59 13.89 -10.90
C VAL A 503 9.09 15.29 -11.24
N GLU A 504 9.99 15.83 -10.44
CA GLU A 504 10.36 17.25 -10.47
C GLU A 504 11.51 17.56 -11.45
N ARG A 505 12.42 16.60 -11.66
CA ARG A 505 13.63 16.80 -12.47
C ARG A 505 13.70 15.88 -13.69
N GLY A 506 12.69 14.99 -13.87
CA GLY A 506 12.64 14.05 -14.97
C GLY A 506 13.71 12.95 -14.91
N ARG A 507 14.39 12.75 -13.78
CA ARG A 507 15.44 11.75 -13.61
C ARG A 507 14.81 10.38 -13.31
N ALA A 508 14.54 9.62 -14.37
CA ALA A 508 14.00 8.27 -14.23
C ALA A 508 14.96 7.37 -13.45
N PRO A 509 14.48 6.68 -12.38
CA PRO A 509 15.37 5.84 -11.59
C PRO A 509 15.85 4.61 -12.38
N ALA A 510 17.16 4.34 -12.24
CA ALA A 510 17.83 3.11 -12.71
C ALA A 510 17.75 2.02 -11.61
N ASP A 511 18.69 1.06 -11.62
CA ASP A 511 18.88 0.17 -10.49
C ASP A 511 19.32 0.98 -9.27
N LEU A 512 18.81 0.61 -8.10
CA LEU A 512 19.01 1.30 -6.84
C LEU A 512 19.85 0.44 -5.88
N GLU A 513 20.08 0.94 -4.68
CA GLU A 513 20.66 0.20 -3.58
C GLU A 513 19.69 0.20 -2.40
N VAL A 514 19.47 -0.98 -1.81
CA VAL A 514 18.77 -1.17 -0.54
C VAL A 514 19.78 -1.53 0.54
N VAL A 515 19.51 -1.06 1.76
CA VAL A 515 20.40 -1.26 2.91
C VAL A 515 19.66 -1.88 4.08
N ALA A 516 20.37 -2.63 4.90
CA ALA A 516 20.00 -2.90 6.29
C ALA A 516 20.88 -2.02 7.19
N GLN A 517 20.33 -1.56 8.29
CA GLN A 517 20.97 -0.58 9.16
C GLN A 517 20.86 -1.00 10.62
N GLU A 518 21.80 -0.54 11.44
CA GLU A 518 21.66 -0.59 12.88
C GLU A 518 20.38 0.12 13.32
N ARG A 519 19.79 -0.36 14.42
CA ARG A 519 18.53 0.18 14.91
C ARG A 519 18.67 1.54 15.62
N VAL A 520 19.88 1.85 16.08
CA VAL A 520 20.19 3.05 16.85
C VAL A 520 21.08 4.01 16.06
N PRO A 521 21.00 5.33 16.33
CA PRO A 521 21.89 6.29 15.70
C PRO A 521 23.38 5.92 15.86
N PRO A 522 24.24 6.13 14.84
CA PRO A 522 23.96 6.83 13.59
C PRO A 522 23.30 5.99 12.50
N PHE A 523 22.67 4.83 12.82
CA PHE A 523 22.01 3.93 11.86
C PHE A 523 22.97 3.40 10.79
N SER A 524 24.15 2.99 11.23
CA SER A 524 25.21 2.50 10.34
C SER A 524 24.71 1.38 9.43
N VAL A 525 25.10 1.43 8.16
CA VAL A 525 24.76 0.38 7.18
C VAL A 525 25.52 -0.89 7.51
N THR A 526 24.81 -1.96 7.83
CA THR A 526 25.36 -3.30 8.11
C THR A 526 25.53 -4.11 6.82
N THR A 527 24.50 -4.14 6.00
CA THR A 527 24.51 -4.84 4.70
C THR A 527 23.83 -4.01 3.62
N SER A 528 24.19 -4.25 2.36
CA SER A 528 23.53 -3.64 1.21
C SER A 528 23.43 -4.61 0.03
N ARG A 529 22.42 -4.39 -0.83
CA ARG A 529 22.16 -5.14 -2.06
C ARG A 529 21.74 -4.21 -3.18
N PRO A 530 22.02 -4.55 -4.45
CA PRO A 530 21.35 -3.88 -5.56
C PRO A 530 19.84 -4.15 -5.50
N LEU A 531 19.05 -3.13 -5.71
CA LEU A 531 17.62 -3.23 -5.99
C LEU A 531 17.44 -3.09 -7.51
N CYS A 532 17.41 -4.22 -8.18
CA CYS A 532 17.37 -4.28 -9.63
C CYS A 532 15.97 -3.98 -10.15
N ARG A 533 15.89 -3.27 -11.27
CA ARG A 533 14.63 -3.13 -12.02
C ARG A 533 14.22 -4.49 -12.58
N TRP A 534 12.95 -4.83 -12.39
CA TRP A 534 12.41 -6.06 -12.98
C TRP A 534 12.57 -6.03 -14.53
N PRO A 535 12.98 -7.16 -15.19
CA PRO A 535 13.08 -8.53 -14.69
C PRO A 535 14.46 -8.93 -14.17
N ALA A 536 15.39 -7.99 -13.97
CA ALA A 536 16.72 -8.30 -13.45
C ALA A 536 16.68 -8.60 -11.94
N TYR A 537 17.69 -9.37 -11.47
CA TYR A 537 17.88 -9.73 -10.08
C TYR A 537 19.36 -9.60 -9.69
N PRO A 538 19.70 -9.41 -8.40
CA PRO A 538 21.09 -9.39 -7.93
C PRO A 538 21.77 -10.74 -8.15
N HIS A 539 22.88 -10.77 -8.86
CA HIS A 539 23.71 -11.95 -9.04
C HIS A 539 25.10 -11.67 -8.47
N TYR A 540 25.60 -12.57 -7.62
CA TYR A 540 26.91 -12.42 -7.00
C TYR A 540 28.03 -12.58 -8.02
N LYS A 541 28.98 -11.65 -8.01
CA LYS A 541 30.14 -11.62 -8.92
C LYS A 541 31.50 -11.73 -8.21
N GLY A 542 31.48 -11.95 -6.88
CA GLY A 542 32.68 -12.01 -6.05
C GLY A 542 32.86 -10.81 -5.15
N GLY A 543 33.65 -10.95 -4.10
CA GLY A 543 33.94 -9.90 -3.12
C GLY A 543 33.25 -10.12 -1.76
N THR A 544 32.97 -9.04 -1.04
CA THR A 544 32.33 -9.11 0.28
C THR A 544 30.82 -9.26 0.12
N GLN A 545 30.26 -10.40 0.53
CA GLN A 545 28.83 -10.75 0.35
C GLN A 545 27.85 -9.74 0.96
N ILE A 546 28.27 -8.95 1.93
CA ILE A 546 27.41 -7.96 2.61
C ILE A 546 27.39 -6.59 1.91
N ARG A 547 27.98 -6.43 0.72
CA ARG A 547 28.05 -5.15 -0.01
C ARG A 547 27.43 -5.26 -1.39
N ALA A 548 26.61 -4.28 -1.76
CA ALA A 548 25.96 -4.19 -3.08
C ALA A 548 26.97 -4.26 -4.23
N ALA A 549 28.18 -3.69 -4.07
CA ALA A 549 29.24 -3.72 -5.07
C ALA A 549 29.72 -5.13 -5.46
N SER A 550 29.43 -6.14 -4.64
CA SER A 550 29.76 -7.56 -4.92
C SER A 550 28.73 -8.28 -5.80
N PHE A 551 27.72 -7.57 -6.22
CA PHE A 551 26.63 -8.06 -7.07
C PHE A 551 26.49 -7.25 -8.34
N GLU A 552 25.85 -7.82 -9.32
CA GLU A 552 25.39 -7.13 -10.54
C GLU A 552 23.92 -7.46 -10.81
N CYS A 553 23.19 -6.54 -11.43
CA CYS A 553 21.84 -6.82 -11.88
C CYS A 553 21.88 -7.64 -13.17
N ARG A 554 21.50 -8.93 -13.09
CA ARG A 554 21.45 -9.86 -14.21
C ARG A 554 20.01 -10.09 -14.64
N ALA A 555 19.75 -10.01 -15.96
CA ALA A 555 18.43 -10.36 -16.49
C ALA A 555 18.13 -11.84 -16.23
N GLY A 556 16.99 -12.12 -15.62
CA GLY A 556 16.48 -13.49 -15.48
C GLY A 556 16.09 -14.07 -16.86
N LYS A 557 16.00 -15.40 -16.96
CA LYS A 557 15.38 -16.02 -18.13
C LYS A 557 13.94 -15.51 -18.24
N SER A 558 13.57 -15.03 -19.42
CA SER A 558 12.23 -14.48 -19.74
C SER A 558 11.14 -15.53 -19.60
#